data_ce0e475648a9b54474cfe24c4a91a4fe
#
_entry.id   ce0e475648a9b54474cfe24c4a91a4fe
#
_cell.length_a   1.000
_cell.length_b   1.000
_cell.length_c   1.000
_cell.angle_alpha   90.00
_cell.angle_beta   90.00
_cell.angle_gamma   90.00
#
_symmetry.space_group_name_H-M   'P 1'
#
loop_
_entity.id
_entity.type
_entity.pdbx_description
1 polymer ?
#
loop_
_entity_poly.entity_id
_entity_poly.type
_entity_poly.pdbx_seq_one_letter_code
_entity_poly.pdbx_strand_id
1 'polypeptide(L)'
;MIHAHRTRTTAPRRRPTARAGAGLIARAGTGLIALCVLVGACGFGGGDEDAASDDDCTRVPAAVSSEKIQLMTELGDDFARSWDGSGCVRVEAKSVPSGRAAVALAEGWNADELGPQPVLWSPAASSWGAILNQRSAEADGALTVPTDPPNFMLTPLVIAMPEPMADALGYPDKPVGWSDLLSLATEENAWEKRGHPEWGQFKLGKTNPNFSTSGLPALAAQNYAAAGTD
;
A
#
# COMPACT_ATOMS: atom_id res chain seq x y z
N MET A 1 -7.07 -9.38 -26.45
CA MET A 1 -8.55 -9.32 -26.42
C MET A 1 -9.02 -10.00 -25.16
N ILE A 2 -9.37 -9.26 -24.14
CA ILE A 2 -9.94 -9.77 -22.90
C ILE A 2 -11.29 -9.09 -22.74
N HIS A 3 -12.37 -9.88 -22.91
CA HIS A 3 -13.74 -9.43 -22.68
C HIS A 3 -14.02 -9.47 -21.18
N ALA A 4 -14.26 -8.33 -20.57
CA ALA A 4 -14.76 -8.23 -19.21
C ALA A 4 -16.29 -8.26 -19.21
N HIS A 5 -16.89 -9.33 -18.70
CA HIS A 5 -18.31 -9.43 -18.42
C HIS A 5 -18.68 -8.60 -17.19
N ARG A 6 -19.57 -7.64 -17.40
CA ARG A 6 -20.16 -6.79 -16.36
C ARG A 6 -21.34 -7.52 -15.72
N THR A 7 -21.20 -8.01 -14.50
CA THR A 7 -22.35 -8.39 -13.67
C THR A 7 -22.70 -7.23 -12.74
N ARG A 8 -23.90 -6.67 -12.93
CA ARG A 8 -24.50 -5.69 -12.00
C ARG A 8 -25.02 -6.42 -10.77
N THR A 9 -24.43 -6.16 -9.61
CA THR A 9 -25.02 -6.58 -8.34
C THR A 9 -25.58 -5.34 -7.64
N THR A 10 -26.89 -5.30 -7.51
CA THR A 10 -27.63 -4.28 -6.77
C THR A 10 -27.62 -4.65 -5.28
N ALA A 11 -27.03 -3.80 -4.43
CA ALA A 11 -27.08 -3.94 -2.97
C ALA A 11 -28.32 -3.27 -2.39
N PRO A 12 -29.00 -3.85 -1.39
CA PRO A 12 -30.18 -3.26 -0.75
C PRO A 12 -29.75 -2.22 0.31
N ARG A 13 -30.38 -1.04 0.23
CA ARG A 13 -30.31 0.03 1.23
C ARG A 13 -30.96 -0.43 2.53
N ARG A 14 -30.22 -0.46 3.65
CA ARG A 14 -30.78 -0.53 5.00
C ARG A 14 -30.94 0.88 5.58
N ARG A 15 -32.14 1.18 6.05
CA ARG A 15 -32.50 2.40 6.79
C ARG A 15 -32.11 2.24 8.27
N PRO A 16 -31.66 3.30 8.95
CA PRO A 16 -31.48 3.28 10.40
C PRO A 16 -32.78 3.56 11.10
N THR A 17 -33.16 2.73 12.09
CA THR A 17 -34.24 3.02 13.05
C THR A 17 -33.61 3.54 14.34
N ALA A 18 -33.95 4.78 14.66
CA ALA A 18 -33.74 5.36 15.99
C ALA A 18 -34.72 4.77 17.00
N ARG A 19 -34.26 4.44 18.19
CA ARG A 19 -35.12 4.31 19.37
C ARG A 19 -34.39 4.86 20.59
N ALA A 20 -34.95 5.93 21.10
CA ALA A 20 -34.68 6.51 22.41
C ALA A 20 -35.37 5.68 23.50
N GLY A 21 -34.79 5.63 24.69
CA GLY A 21 -35.43 5.06 25.88
C GLY A 21 -34.59 5.38 27.12
N ALA A 22 -35.00 6.43 27.82
CA ALA A 22 -34.47 6.80 29.13
C ALA A 22 -35.04 5.89 30.22
N GLY A 23 -34.27 5.68 31.31
CA GLY A 23 -34.75 5.01 32.51
C GLY A 23 -33.71 5.02 33.63
N LEU A 24 -33.75 6.08 34.42
CA LEU A 24 -33.13 6.19 35.74
C LEU A 24 -33.83 5.25 36.72
N ILE A 25 -33.14 4.58 37.65
CA ILE A 25 -33.49 4.43 39.07
C ILE A 25 -32.31 3.84 39.84
N ALA A 26 -31.87 4.59 40.86
CA ALA A 26 -30.93 4.17 41.90
C ALA A 26 -31.64 3.27 42.93
N ARG A 27 -30.91 2.34 43.54
CA ARG A 27 -31.10 1.99 44.95
C ARG A 27 -29.88 1.24 45.53
N ALA A 28 -29.47 1.77 46.65
CA ALA A 28 -28.47 1.22 47.56
C ALA A 28 -29.00 -0.03 48.28
N GLY A 29 -28.09 -0.93 48.64
CA GLY A 29 -28.38 -2.08 49.50
C GLY A 29 -27.09 -2.69 50.05
N THR A 30 -26.83 -2.37 51.30
CA THR A 30 -25.77 -2.88 52.20
C THR A 30 -26.07 -4.32 52.63
N GLY A 31 -25.04 -5.18 52.75
CA GLY A 31 -25.23 -6.42 53.53
C GLY A 31 -24.23 -7.52 53.34
N LEU A 32 -23.29 -7.60 54.25
CA LEU A 32 -22.75 -8.75 55.03
C LEU A 32 -22.11 -9.98 54.32
N ILE A 33 -20.83 -10.06 54.58
CA ILE A 33 -20.00 -11.19 55.07
C ILE A 33 -20.62 -12.60 55.02
N ALA A 34 -19.97 -13.51 54.31
CA ALA A 34 -19.83 -14.90 54.70
C ALA A 34 -18.51 -15.50 54.17
N LEU A 35 -17.69 -15.83 55.13
CA LEU A 35 -16.51 -16.62 55.14
C LEU A 35 -16.87 -18.10 54.88
N CYS A 36 -16.33 -18.73 53.85
CA CYS A 36 -16.23 -20.21 53.79
C CYS A 36 -14.94 -20.69 53.17
N VAL A 37 -14.26 -21.37 53.94
CA VAL A 37 -13.04 -22.14 54.01
C VAL A 37 -12.98 -23.26 52.94
N LEU A 38 -11.81 -23.39 52.34
CA LEU A 38 -11.05 -24.56 51.95
C LEU A 38 -11.79 -25.92 51.70
N VAL A 39 -11.73 -26.42 50.46
CA VAL A 39 -11.41 -27.81 50.13
C VAL A 39 -10.77 -27.76 48.75
N GLY A 40 -9.53 -28.07 48.57
CA GLY A 40 -9.03 -29.42 48.35
C GLY A 40 -8.80 -29.70 46.88
N ALA A 41 -7.57 -29.61 46.50
CA ALA A 41 -6.86 -30.14 45.36
C ALA A 41 -7.53 -31.29 44.58
N CYS A 42 -7.54 -31.20 43.27
CA CYS A 42 -7.11 -32.28 42.40
C CYS A 42 -6.63 -31.65 41.09
N GLY A 43 -5.37 -31.80 40.80
CA GLY A 43 -4.76 -31.39 39.56
C GLY A 43 -5.34 -32.15 38.39
N PHE A 44 -5.72 -31.40 37.38
CA PHE A 44 -5.71 -31.86 36.00
C PHE A 44 -4.63 -31.03 35.34
N GLY A 45 -3.49 -31.65 35.12
CA GLY A 45 -2.46 -31.13 34.25
C GLY A 45 -3.01 -31.04 32.83
N GLY A 46 -3.60 -29.92 32.50
CA GLY A 46 -3.67 -29.44 31.15
C GLY A 46 -2.29 -28.84 30.91
N GLY A 47 -1.52 -29.41 30.00
CA GLY A 47 -0.33 -28.77 29.52
C GLY A 47 -0.73 -27.40 28.96
N ASP A 48 -0.36 -26.33 29.66
CA ASP A 48 -0.18 -25.07 29.07
C ASP A 48 0.91 -25.28 28.00
N GLU A 49 0.51 -25.47 26.75
CA GLU A 49 1.38 -25.16 25.64
C GLU A 49 1.74 -23.72 25.92
N ASP A 50 2.98 -23.46 26.34
CA ASP A 50 3.54 -22.13 26.52
C ASP A 50 3.33 -21.39 25.19
N ALA A 51 2.24 -20.67 25.06
CA ALA A 51 2.04 -19.71 24.01
C ALA A 51 3.17 -18.71 24.21
N ALA A 52 4.21 -18.80 23.38
CA ALA A 52 5.34 -17.90 23.40
C ALA A 52 4.80 -16.48 23.52
N SER A 53 5.27 -15.75 24.53
CA SER A 53 4.83 -14.38 24.70
C SER A 53 5.17 -13.60 23.42
N ASP A 54 4.36 -12.63 23.04
CA ASP A 54 4.58 -11.78 21.85
C ASP A 54 5.98 -11.13 21.83
N ASP A 55 6.61 -11.02 22.99
CA ASP A 55 7.96 -10.49 23.17
C ASP A 55 9.08 -11.48 22.81
N ASP A 56 8.81 -12.77 22.75
CA ASP A 56 9.78 -13.82 22.42
C ASP A 56 9.86 -14.12 20.91
N CYS A 57 8.99 -13.52 20.08
CA CYS A 57 8.99 -13.74 18.65
C CYS A 57 10.14 -13.03 17.94
N THR A 58 10.77 -13.71 16.97
CA THR A 58 11.68 -13.07 16.04
C THR A 58 10.91 -12.05 15.19
N ARG A 59 11.21 -10.77 15.37
CA ARG A 59 10.60 -9.67 14.62
C ARG A 59 11.33 -9.45 13.31
N VAL A 60 10.59 -9.38 12.20
CA VAL A 60 11.09 -9.10 10.85
C VAL A 60 10.55 -7.75 10.38
N PRO A 61 11.26 -6.65 10.62
CA PRO A 61 10.84 -5.34 10.14
C PRO A 61 10.81 -5.30 8.61
N ALA A 62 9.68 -4.88 8.04
CA ALA A 62 9.48 -4.80 6.60
C ALA A 62 9.03 -3.40 6.17
N ALA A 63 9.79 -2.73 5.31
CA ALA A 63 9.35 -1.50 4.65
C ALA A 63 8.62 -1.85 3.35
N VAL A 64 7.38 -1.40 3.23
CA VAL A 64 6.47 -1.77 2.15
C VAL A 64 5.88 -0.52 1.52
N SER A 65 5.77 -0.49 0.19
CA SER A 65 5.07 0.61 -0.49
C SER A 65 3.61 0.70 -0.07
N SER A 66 3.11 1.93 0.02
CA SER A 66 1.86 2.25 0.72
C SER A 66 0.63 1.50 0.20
N GLU A 67 0.55 1.25 -1.11
CA GLU A 67 -0.58 0.57 -1.76
C GLU A 67 -0.64 -0.93 -1.45
N LYS A 68 0.46 -1.53 -0.96
CA LYS A 68 0.55 -2.97 -0.66
C LYS A 68 0.48 -3.28 0.83
N ILE A 69 0.39 -2.28 1.70
CA ILE A 69 0.56 -2.49 3.14
C ILE A 69 -0.43 -3.52 3.71
N GLN A 70 -1.69 -3.45 3.33
CA GLN A 70 -2.69 -4.39 3.80
C GLN A 70 -2.36 -5.82 3.36
N LEU A 71 -2.10 -6.02 2.06
CA LEU A 71 -1.72 -7.33 1.52
C LEU A 71 -0.48 -7.90 2.20
N MET A 72 0.56 -7.08 2.39
CA MET A 72 1.80 -7.56 3.02
C MET A 72 1.64 -7.86 4.50
N THR A 73 0.73 -7.17 5.20
CA THR A 73 0.37 -7.51 6.57
C THR A 73 -0.34 -8.87 6.62
N GLU A 74 -1.35 -9.08 5.78
CA GLU A 74 -2.07 -10.35 5.69
C GLU A 74 -1.14 -11.53 5.34
N LEU A 75 -0.24 -11.34 4.35
CA LEU A 75 0.76 -12.35 3.99
C LEU A 75 1.77 -12.62 5.12
N GLY A 76 2.15 -11.59 5.87
CA GLY A 76 3.02 -11.71 7.04
C GLY A 76 2.37 -12.51 8.16
N ASP A 77 1.08 -12.29 8.41
CA ASP A 77 0.30 -13.03 9.38
C ASP A 77 0.10 -14.50 8.95
N ASP A 78 -0.16 -14.74 7.65
CA ASP A 78 -0.26 -16.09 7.09
C ASP A 78 1.07 -16.85 7.22
N PHE A 79 2.17 -16.17 6.91
CA PHE A 79 3.51 -16.73 7.08
C PHE A 79 3.78 -17.10 8.54
N ALA A 80 3.49 -16.19 9.48
CA ALA A 80 3.66 -16.45 10.90
C ALA A 80 2.85 -17.66 11.39
N ARG A 81 1.62 -17.82 10.92
CA ARG A 81 0.78 -18.99 11.25
C ARG A 81 1.27 -20.29 10.63
N SER A 82 1.93 -20.23 9.49
CA SER A 82 2.45 -21.41 8.77
C SER A 82 3.91 -21.75 9.12
N TRP A 83 4.54 -20.94 9.98
CA TRP A 83 5.93 -21.13 10.35
C TRP A 83 6.12 -22.45 11.13
N ASP A 84 6.95 -23.33 10.59
CA ASP A 84 7.26 -24.66 11.15
C ASP A 84 8.69 -24.73 11.73
N GLY A 85 9.41 -23.62 11.75
CA GLY A 85 10.72 -23.50 12.38
C GLY A 85 10.65 -23.40 13.90
N SER A 86 11.81 -23.36 14.54
CA SER A 86 11.89 -23.16 16.00
C SER A 86 11.52 -21.73 16.39
N GLY A 87 10.78 -21.58 17.49
CA GLY A 87 10.30 -20.30 17.99
C GLY A 87 9.13 -19.75 17.17
N CYS A 88 8.82 -18.49 17.37
CA CYS A 88 7.82 -17.76 16.57
C CYS A 88 8.46 -16.66 15.74
N VAL A 89 7.80 -16.29 14.63
CA VAL A 89 8.21 -15.23 13.72
C VAL A 89 7.07 -14.26 13.54
N ARG A 90 7.38 -12.96 13.50
CA ARG A 90 6.40 -11.92 13.24
C ARG A 90 6.94 -10.92 12.21
N VAL A 91 6.24 -10.78 11.10
CA VAL A 91 6.55 -9.78 10.08
C VAL A 91 5.88 -8.46 10.44
N GLU A 92 6.69 -7.43 10.66
CA GLU A 92 6.19 -6.09 11.01
C GLU A 92 6.23 -5.18 9.77
N ALA A 93 5.17 -5.23 8.99
CA ALA A 93 5.05 -4.41 7.79
C ALA A 93 4.75 -2.95 8.15
N LYS A 94 5.58 -2.02 7.66
CA LYS A 94 5.38 -0.58 7.78
C LYS A 94 5.28 0.07 6.41
N SER A 95 4.28 0.95 6.24
CA SER A 95 4.11 1.71 5.01
C SER A 95 5.18 2.79 4.90
N VAL A 96 6.05 2.67 3.89
CA VAL A 96 7.07 3.68 3.56
C VAL A 96 7.05 3.88 2.03
N PRO A 97 6.85 5.11 1.53
CA PRO A 97 6.92 5.38 0.09
C PRO A 97 8.24 4.90 -0.50
N SER A 98 8.17 4.23 -1.67
CA SER A 98 9.33 3.52 -2.25
C SER A 98 10.56 4.40 -2.43
N GLY A 99 10.39 5.63 -2.92
CA GLY A 99 11.51 6.56 -3.10
C GLY A 99 12.09 7.04 -1.77
N ARG A 100 11.26 7.27 -0.75
CA ARG A 100 11.74 7.63 0.59
C ARG A 100 12.56 6.50 1.22
N ALA A 101 12.09 5.26 1.08
CA ALA A 101 12.81 4.10 1.56
C ALA A 101 14.14 3.91 0.82
N ALA A 102 14.18 4.08 -0.52
CA ALA A 102 15.39 3.99 -1.31
C ALA A 102 16.46 4.99 -0.85
N VAL A 103 16.08 6.25 -0.63
CA VAL A 103 16.98 7.29 -0.11
C VAL A 103 17.46 6.94 1.29
N ALA A 104 16.55 6.61 2.21
CA ALA A 104 16.90 6.31 3.59
C ALA A 104 17.81 5.07 3.73
N LEU A 105 17.60 4.05 2.90
CA LEU A 105 18.45 2.86 2.89
C LEU A 105 19.85 3.15 2.32
N ALA A 106 19.96 4.06 1.34
CA ALA A 106 21.24 4.42 0.74
C ALA A 106 22.07 5.40 1.59
N GLU A 107 21.42 6.39 2.19
CA GLU A 107 22.07 7.55 2.82
C GLU A 107 22.03 7.51 4.36
N GLY A 108 21.26 6.61 4.96
CA GLY A 108 21.11 6.44 6.40
C GLY A 108 19.65 6.36 6.82
N TRP A 109 19.30 5.27 7.50
CA TRP A 109 17.94 5.01 7.97
C TRP A 109 17.68 5.72 9.30
N ASN A 110 16.73 6.64 9.32
CA ASN A 110 16.30 7.31 10.55
C ASN A 110 15.20 6.49 11.23
N ALA A 111 15.56 5.75 12.27
CA ALA A 111 14.64 4.89 13.01
C ALA A 111 13.58 5.67 13.81
N ASP A 112 13.83 6.89 14.22
CA ASP A 112 12.86 7.72 14.94
C ASP A 112 11.68 8.12 14.05
N GLU A 113 11.93 8.32 12.75
CA GLU A 113 10.88 8.66 11.78
C GLU A 113 10.27 7.44 11.12
N LEU A 114 11.11 6.49 10.72
CA LEU A 114 10.73 5.39 9.84
C LEU A 114 10.50 4.08 10.59
N GLY A 115 10.78 4.04 11.91
CA GLY A 115 10.79 2.81 12.70
C GLY A 115 12.05 1.99 12.47
N PRO A 116 12.12 0.75 12.96
CA PRO A 116 13.29 -0.10 12.82
C PRO A 116 13.76 -0.19 11.38
N GLN A 117 15.07 -0.23 11.16
CA GLN A 117 15.62 -0.45 9.83
C GLN A 117 15.10 -1.79 9.29
N PRO A 118 14.53 -1.82 8.08
CA PRO A 118 13.94 -3.03 7.55
C PRO A 118 15.01 -4.04 7.12
N VAL A 119 14.72 -5.32 7.36
CA VAL A 119 15.46 -6.43 6.76
C VAL A 119 14.78 -6.95 5.49
N LEU A 120 13.50 -6.59 5.31
CA LEU A 120 12.74 -6.84 4.10
C LEU A 120 12.26 -5.50 3.52
N TRP A 121 12.55 -5.27 2.25
CA TRP A 121 12.07 -4.10 1.54
C TRP A 121 11.28 -4.51 0.30
N SER A 122 10.01 -4.07 0.23
CA SER A 122 9.11 -4.33 -0.88
C SER A 122 8.67 -3.02 -1.55
N PRO A 123 9.49 -2.45 -2.43
CA PRO A 123 9.10 -1.27 -3.21
C PRO A 123 8.04 -1.64 -4.25
N ALA A 124 7.36 -0.62 -4.81
CA ALA A 124 6.34 -0.83 -5.83
C ALA A 124 6.91 -1.11 -7.24
N ALA A 125 8.20 -0.93 -7.45
CA ALA A 125 8.89 -1.29 -8.68
C ALA A 125 10.37 -1.61 -8.42
N SER A 126 10.95 -2.49 -9.24
CA SER A 126 12.37 -2.87 -9.18
C SER A 126 13.33 -1.72 -9.50
N SER A 127 12.87 -0.71 -10.24
CA SER A 127 13.64 0.52 -10.54
C SER A 127 14.14 1.24 -9.28
N TRP A 128 13.43 1.13 -8.17
CA TRP A 128 13.88 1.70 -6.90
C TRP A 128 15.11 1.01 -6.33
N GLY A 129 15.26 -0.29 -6.59
CA GLY A 129 16.48 -1.02 -6.25
C GLY A 129 17.71 -0.51 -7.02
N ALA A 130 17.54 -0.23 -8.31
CA ALA A 130 18.60 0.37 -9.12
C ALA A 130 18.99 1.77 -8.61
N ILE A 131 17.99 2.60 -8.25
CA ILE A 131 18.22 3.93 -7.68
C ILE A 131 18.94 3.83 -6.32
N LEU A 132 18.53 2.88 -5.47
CA LEU A 132 19.22 2.64 -4.19
C LEU A 132 20.70 2.29 -4.42
N ASN A 133 20.98 1.33 -5.31
CA ASN A 133 22.34 0.90 -5.58
C ASN A 133 23.21 2.03 -6.14
N GLN A 134 22.65 2.87 -7.02
CA GLN A 134 23.35 4.05 -7.54
C GLN A 134 23.67 5.04 -6.41
N ARG A 135 22.68 5.41 -5.60
CA ARG A 135 22.87 6.36 -4.48
C ARG A 135 23.84 5.84 -3.44
N SER A 136 23.75 4.54 -3.12
CA SER A 136 24.68 3.92 -2.18
C SER A 136 26.11 4.00 -2.67
N ALA A 137 26.34 3.77 -3.96
CA ALA A 137 27.66 3.91 -4.58
C ALA A 137 28.17 5.36 -4.56
N GLU A 138 27.29 6.34 -4.79
CA GLU A 138 27.63 7.78 -4.74
C GLU A 138 27.95 8.27 -3.33
N ALA A 139 27.36 7.62 -2.29
CA ALA A 139 27.55 7.96 -0.89
C ALA A 139 28.62 7.12 -0.18
N ASP A 140 29.45 6.36 -0.92
CA ASP A 140 30.39 5.36 -0.37
C ASP A 140 29.68 4.37 0.59
N GLY A 141 28.40 4.11 0.37
CA GLY A 141 27.56 3.24 1.18
C GLY A 141 27.82 1.76 0.85
N ALA A 142 27.65 0.92 1.88
CA ALA A 142 27.87 -0.54 1.74
C ALA A 142 26.58 -1.31 1.38
N LEU A 143 25.40 -0.68 1.48
CA LEU A 143 24.15 -1.35 1.26
C LEU A 143 23.85 -1.47 -0.23
N THR A 144 23.67 -2.69 -0.70
CA THR A 144 23.21 -3.00 -2.06
C THR A 144 22.07 -4.00 -2.02
N VAL A 145 21.20 -3.94 -3.03
CA VAL A 145 20.13 -4.91 -3.23
C VAL A 145 20.34 -5.66 -4.55
N PRO A 146 19.78 -6.86 -4.71
CA PRO A 146 19.88 -7.60 -5.97
C PRO A 146 19.40 -6.77 -7.15
N THR A 147 20.08 -6.88 -8.29
CA THR A 147 19.69 -6.21 -9.54
C THR A 147 18.50 -6.89 -10.22
N ASP A 148 18.26 -8.16 -9.91
CA ASP A 148 17.11 -8.95 -10.37
C ASP A 148 16.39 -9.54 -9.16
N PRO A 149 15.61 -8.73 -8.41
CA PRO A 149 14.87 -9.21 -7.26
C PRO A 149 13.65 -10.02 -7.71
N PRO A 150 13.17 -10.98 -6.89
CA PRO A 150 11.95 -11.70 -7.18
C PRO A 150 10.74 -10.75 -7.22
N ASN A 151 9.95 -10.86 -8.28
CA ASN A 151 8.70 -10.14 -8.44
C ASN A 151 7.53 -11.07 -8.15
N PHE A 152 6.61 -10.69 -7.26
CA PHE A 152 5.44 -11.48 -6.92
C PHE A 152 4.13 -10.92 -7.48
N MET A 153 4.15 -9.69 -8.03
CA MET A 153 3.01 -9.10 -8.71
C MET A 153 3.47 -8.10 -9.79
N LEU A 154 2.59 -7.89 -10.77
CA LEU A 154 2.76 -6.88 -11.81
C LEU A 154 1.59 -5.91 -11.79
N THR A 155 1.88 -4.63 -11.89
CA THR A 155 0.89 -3.55 -12.03
C THR A 155 1.24 -2.69 -13.24
N PRO A 156 0.32 -2.49 -14.19
CA PRO A 156 0.58 -1.62 -15.33
C PRO A 156 0.59 -0.15 -14.90
N LEU A 157 1.45 0.64 -15.49
CA LEU A 157 1.28 2.09 -15.52
C LEU A 157 0.19 2.42 -16.53
N VAL A 158 -0.83 3.15 -16.10
CA VAL A 158 -1.99 3.47 -16.96
C VAL A 158 -2.24 4.98 -17.00
N ILE A 159 -2.83 5.42 -18.10
CA ILE A 159 -3.43 6.75 -18.23
C ILE A 159 -4.90 6.61 -17.79
N ALA A 160 -5.31 7.38 -16.80
CA ALA A 160 -6.70 7.42 -16.33
C ALA A 160 -7.28 8.80 -16.57
N MET A 161 -8.49 8.84 -17.14
CA MET A 161 -9.24 10.08 -17.40
C MET A 161 -10.75 9.82 -17.37
N PRO A 162 -11.59 10.87 -17.24
CA PRO A 162 -13.03 10.74 -17.43
C PRO A 162 -13.36 10.18 -18.82
N GLU A 163 -14.35 9.27 -18.90
CA GLU A 163 -14.78 8.63 -20.13
C GLU A 163 -15.04 9.63 -21.28
N PRO A 164 -15.75 10.77 -21.07
CA PRO A 164 -15.96 11.74 -22.16
C PRO A 164 -14.67 12.32 -22.74
N MET A 165 -13.61 12.45 -21.91
CA MET A 165 -12.31 12.93 -22.39
C MET A 165 -11.60 11.85 -23.21
N ALA A 166 -11.72 10.57 -22.83
CA ALA A 166 -11.19 9.47 -23.60
C ALA A 166 -11.87 9.36 -24.96
N ASP A 167 -13.21 9.49 -25.00
CA ASP A 167 -14.00 9.49 -26.22
C ASP A 167 -13.60 10.63 -27.17
N ALA A 168 -13.39 11.84 -26.63
CA ALA A 168 -12.93 13.00 -27.40
C ALA A 168 -11.52 12.82 -28.01
N LEU A 169 -10.73 11.88 -27.49
CA LEU A 169 -9.43 11.47 -28.03
C LEU A 169 -9.53 10.29 -29.01
N GLY A 170 -10.72 9.71 -29.16
CA GLY A 170 -11.02 8.59 -30.06
C GLY A 170 -10.92 7.21 -29.44
N TYR A 171 -10.78 7.10 -28.12
CA TYR A 171 -10.81 5.81 -27.44
C TYR A 171 -12.25 5.22 -27.46
N PRO A 172 -12.46 3.89 -27.61
CA PRO A 172 -11.44 2.84 -27.69
C PRO A 172 -10.88 2.55 -29.07
N ASP A 173 -11.40 3.18 -30.12
CA ASP A 173 -11.01 2.88 -31.51
C ASP A 173 -9.57 3.32 -31.81
N LYS A 174 -9.14 4.40 -31.16
CA LYS A 174 -7.76 4.90 -31.18
C LYS A 174 -7.14 4.75 -29.78
N PRO A 175 -6.00 4.03 -29.65
CA PRO A 175 -5.23 4.02 -28.41
C PRO A 175 -4.79 5.43 -28.03
N VAL A 176 -4.84 5.77 -26.72
CA VAL A 176 -4.35 7.03 -26.16
C VAL A 176 -3.01 6.77 -25.48
N GLY A 177 -1.98 7.44 -25.96
CA GLY A 177 -0.61 7.31 -25.46
C GLY A 177 -0.06 8.59 -24.81
N TRP A 178 1.21 8.53 -24.41
CA TRP A 178 1.89 9.69 -23.80
C TRP A 178 2.10 10.85 -24.78
N SER A 179 2.27 10.53 -26.07
CA SER A 179 2.33 11.53 -27.15
C SER A 179 1.04 12.34 -27.31
N ASP A 180 -0.14 11.69 -27.12
CA ASP A 180 -1.42 12.40 -27.11
C ASP A 180 -1.52 13.35 -25.90
N LEU A 181 -1.03 12.94 -24.72
CA LEU A 181 -0.97 13.81 -23.55
C LEU A 181 -0.01 14.98 -23.74
N LEU A 182 1.13 14.74 -24.39
CA LEU A 182 2.06 15.82 -24.74
C LEU A 182 1.41 16.83 -25.69
N SER A 183 0.71 16.35 -26.70
CA SER A 183 -0.05 17.20 -27.65
C SER A 183 -1.10 18.03 -26.93
N LEU A 184 -1.88 17.41 -26.02
CA LEU A 184 -2.86 18.14 -25.20
C LEU A 184 -2.23 19.21 -24.31
N ALA A 185 -1.02 18.95 -23.78
CA ALA A 185 -0.32 19.88 -22.89
C ALA A 185 0.32 21.06 -23.60
N THR A 186 0.71 20.88 -24.88
CA THR A 186 1.42 21.90 -25.68
C THR A 186 0.52 22.65 -26.66
N GLU A 187 -0.62 22.07 -27.02
CA GLU A 187 -1.57 22.68 -27.96
C GLU A 187 -2.45 23.72 -27.24
N GLU A 188 -2.46 24.94 -27.74
CA GLU A 188 -3.39 25.96 -27.28
C GLU A 188 -4.83 25.54 -27.58
N ASN A 189 -5.72 25.70 -26.60
CA ASN A 189 -7.15 25.36 -26.72
C ASN A 189 -7.40 23.92 -27.18
N ALA A 190 -6.61 22.97 -26.66
CA ALA A 190 -6.63 21.59 -27.08
C ALA A 190 -8.01 20.94 -27.00
N TRP A 191 -8.80 21.23 -25.95
CA TRP A 191 -10.15 20.71 -25.80
C TRP A 191 -11.17 21.45 -26.67
N GLU A 192 -11.01 22.77 -26.88
CA GLU A 192 -11.87 23.54 -27.78
C GLU A 192 -11.79 23.01 -29.22
N LYS A 193 -10.59 22.69 -29.71
CA LYS A 193 -10.38 22.07 -31.02
C LYS A 193 -11.00 20.67 -31.16
N ARG A 194 -11.30 20.03 -30.01
CA ARG A 194 -11.98 18.75 -29.92
C ARG A 194 -13.48 18.89 -29.59
N GLY A 195 -14.01 20.12 -29.67
CA GLY A 195 -15.43 20.40 -29.47
C GLY A 195 -15.85 20.63 -28.02
N HIS A 196 -14.89 20.77 -27.10
CA HIS A 196 -15.13 20.88 -25.66
C HIS A 196 -14.47 22.12 -25.03
N PRO A 197 -14.86 23.36 -25.43
CA PRO A 197 -14.28 24.58 -24.89
C PRO A 197 -14.52 24.73 -23.38
N GLU A 198 -15.59 24.12 -22.85
CA GLU A 198 -15.95 24.16 -21.43
C GLU A 198 -14.96 23.44 -20.52
N TRP A 199 -14.11 22.53 -21.06
CA TRP A 199 -13.10 21.83 -20.25
C TRP A 199 -11.83 22.66 -20.00
N GLY A 200 -11.68 23.77 -20.67
CA GLY A 200 -10.57 24.70 -20.50
C GLY A 200 -9.22 24.11 -20.93
N GLN A 201 -8.17 24.44 -20.20
CA GLN A 201 -6.83 23.93 -20.51
C GLN A 201 -6.65 22.51 -19.96
N PHE A 202 -5.92 21.67 -20.70
CA PHE A 202 -5.52 20.35 -20.22
C PHE A 202 -4.66 20.45 -18.95
N LYS A 203 -4.94 19.58 -17.98
CA LYS A 203 -4.18 19.44 -16.74
C LYS A 203 -3.85 18.00 -16.50
N LEU A 204 -2.56 17.66 -16.47
CA LEU A 204 -2.09 16.34 -16.13
C LEU A 204 -1.81 16.27 -14.63
N GLY A 205 -2.53 15.37 -13.93
CA GLY A 205 -2.22 14.99 -12.56
C GLY A 205 -1.21 13.84 -12.53
N LYS A 206 -0.14 14.00 -11.77
CA LYS A 206 0.79 12.90 -11.45
C LYS A 206 1.36 13.09 -10.05
N THR A 207 1.73 11.99 -9.43
CA THR A 207 2.40 12.01 -8.12
C THR A 207 3.86 12.45 -8.26
N ASN A 208 4.46 12.88 -7.15
CA ASN A 208 5.85 13.29 -7.14
C ASN A 208 6.79 12.11 -7.46
N PRO A 209 7.61 12.19 -8.52
CA PRO A 209 8.48 11.09 -8.96
C PRO A 209 9.60 10.75 -7.97
N ASN A 210 9.93 11.64 -7.04
CA ASN A 210 10.95 11.37 -6.03
C ASN A 210 10.50 10.39 -4.95
N PHE A 211 9.19 10.20 -4.78
CA PHE A 211 8.63 9.38 -3.71
C PHE A 211 7.74 8.26 -4.23
N SER A 212 7.03 8.50 -5.33
CA SER A 212 5.99 7.61 -5.82
C SER A 212 6.42 6.85 -7.07
N THR A 213 6.15 5.56 -7.06
CA THR A 213 6.39 4.70 -8.21
C THR A 213 5.56 5.08 -9.42
N SER A 214 4.29 5.48 -9.27
CA SER A 214 3.50 5.94 -10.42
C SER A 214 4.04 7.24 -11.04
N GLY A 215 4.61 8.12 -10.22
CA GLY A 215 5.23 9.37 -10.68
C GLY A 215 6.51 9.18 -11.47
N LEU A 216 7.38 8.26 -11.03
CA LEU A 216 8.68 8.02 -11.66
C LEU A 216 8.56 7.45 -13.08
N PRO A 217 7.86 6.33 -13.35
CA PRO A 217 7.66 5.85 -14.72
C PRO A 217 6.84 6.82 -15.57
N ALA A 218 5.88 7.56 -15.00
CA ALA A 218 5.17 8.59 -15.76
C ALA A 218 6.09 9.71 -16.23
N LEU A 219 7.06 10.14 -15.41
CA LEU A 219 8.08 11.09 -15.82
C LEU A 219 8.97 10.51 -16.93
N ALA A 220 9.40 9.26 -16.81
CA ALA A 220 10.18 8.57 -17.84
C ALA A 220 9.40 8.50 -19.17
N ALA A 221 8.13 8.04 -19.12
CA ALA A 221 7.28 7.93 -20.31
C ALA A 221 7.05 9.27 -21.00
N GLN A 222 6.85 10.36 -20.24
CA GLN A 222 6.76 11.70 -20.80
C GLN A 222 8.03 12.14 -21.52
N ASN A 223 9.23 11.81 -20.96
CA ASN A 223 10.49 12.12 -21.62
C ASN A 223 10.68 11.30 -22.89
N TYR A 224 10.30 10.01 -22.90
CA TYR A 224 10.36 9.18 -24.11
C TYR A 224 9.43 9.72 -25.19
N ALA A 225 8.18 10.07 -24.85
CA ALA A 225 7.26 10.67 -25.79
C ALA A 225 7.77 12.01 -26.36
N ALA A 226 8.38 12.87 -25.52
CA ALA A 226 8.98 14.11 -25.96
C ALA A 226 10.20 13.91 -26.88
N ALA A 227 10.93 12.81 -26.71
CA ALA A 227 12.05 12.43 -27.55
C ALA A 227 11.62 11.67 -28.83
N GLY A 228 10.33 11.35 -28.99
CA GLY A 228 9.82 10.56 -30.12
C GLY A 228 10.29 9.10 -30.12
N THR A 229 10.46 8.51 -28.94
CA THR A 229 10.95 7.14 -28.74
C THR A 229 9.95 6.23 -28.04
N ASP A 230 8.67 6.56 -28.03
CA ASP A 230 7.53 5.81 -27.44
C ASP A 230 7.03 4.67 -28.35
#